data_d484303ee9e91fb50ba4aab0cfd8018b
#
_entry.id   d484303ee9e91fb50ba4aab0cfd8018b
#
_cell.length_a   1.000
_cell.length_b   1.000
_cell.length_c   1.000
_cell.angle_alpha   90.00
_cell.angle_beta   90.00
_cell.angle_gamma   90.00
#
_symmetry.space_group_name_H-M   'P 1'
#
loop_
_entity.id
_entity.type
_entity.pdbx_description
1 polymer ?
#
loop_
_entity_poly.entity_id
_entity_poly.type
_entity_poly.pdbx_seq_one_letter_code
_entity_poly.pdbx_strand_id
1 'polypeptide(L)'
;MTTFIIGLVILIGGAALYGRFCEKVFGPDDRKTPAYTKEDGVDYVPMRGWKNSLINLLNIAGTGPIIGPIQGILFGPIAFLTIPIGNIIGGAMHDYFSGMICLRDGGTQMPEMIRRYSAKGIYKFYNVFVCVMLLLVGAVFIYTPGDIAATQLFGFDGKATSVSTWIIYGVIFLYYLIAPVFPIDAIIGKIYPIFGGILLFSAIGIFIGIFVTGMPLMNIWDSWAAPVLSLTGADGTVGTFTYADYFSNGHFLPIFFVTVACGILSGFHSTQTAIISRTMKSERQGRNTFYT
;
A
#
# COMPACT_ATOMS: atom_id res chain seq x y z
N MET A 1 5.41 19.93 14.91
CA MET A 1 5.19 20.40 13.53
C MET A 1 6.44 20.33 12.66
N THR A 2 7.58 20.74 13.14
CA THR A 2 8.85 20.75 12.35
C THR A 2 9.22 19.36 11.82
N THR A 3 9.14 18.31 12.64
CA THR A 3 9.44 16.94 12.23
C THR A 3 8.55 16.47 11.07
N PHE A 4 7.26 16.81 11.10
CA PHE A 4 6.32 16.50 10.02
C PHE A 4 6.71 17.20 8.71
N ILE A 5 7.06 18.49 8.78
CA ILE A 5 7.52 19.28 7.61
C ILE A 5 8.82 18.66 7.04
N ILE A 6 9.75 18.29 7.90
CA ILE A 6 10.98 17.61 7.48
C ILE A 6 10.65 16.30 6.76
N GLY A 7 9.72 15.51 7.30
CA GLY A 7 9.25 14.28 6.65
C GLY A 7 8.66 14.52 5.26
N LEU A 8 7.84 15.54 5.09
CA LEU A 8 7.29 15.93 3.78
C LEU A 8 8.39 16.40 2.82
N VAL A 9 9.34 17.18 3.27
CA VAL A 9 10.49 17.63 2.45
C VAL A 9 11.32 16.42 2.01
N ILE A 10 11.58 15.47 2.91
CA ILE A 10 12.28 14.23 2.60
C ILE A 10 11.49 13.45 1.55
N LEU A 11 10.18 13.27 1.73
CA LEU A 11 9.35 12.51 0.80
C LEU A 11 9.35 13.13 -0.60
N ILE A 12 9.05 14.42 -0.71
CA ILE A 12 8.96 15.11 -2.00
C ILE A 12 10.34 15.27 -2.64
N GLY A 13 11.33 15.71 -1.87
CA GLY A 13 12.70 15.90 -2.36
C GLY A 13 13.37 14.57 -2.71
N GLY A 14 13.17 13.56 -1.88
CA GLY A 14 13.67 12.22 -2.13
C GLY A 14 13.04 11.59 -3.36
N ALA A 15 11.72 11.70 -3.53
CA ALA A 15 11.05 11.23 -4.73
C ALA A 15 11.61 11.90 -6.00
N ALA A 16 11.87 13.21 -5.94
CA ALA A 16 12.43 13.93 -7.08
C ALA A 16 13.88 13.56 -7.39
N LEU A 17 14.72 13.39 -6.37
CA LEU A 17 16.17 13.15 -6.54
C LEU A 17 16.47 11.67 -6.72
N TYR A 18 16.01 10.84 -5.80
CA TYR A 18 16.32 9.41 -5.80
C TYR A 18 15.56 8.67 -6.91
N GLY A 19 14.35 9.12 -7.26
CA GLY A 19 13.62 8.59 -8.41
C GLY A 19 14.34 8.83 -9.73
N ARG A 20 14.98 10.01 -9.92
CA ARG A 20 15.83 10.28 -11.09
C ARG A 20 17.09 9.42 -11.09
N PHE A 21 17.66 9.17 -9.92
CA PHE A 21 18.80 8.27 -9.78
C PHE A 21 18.42 6.85 -10.20
N CYS A 22 17.32 6.30 -9.70
CA CYS A 22 16.80 4.98 -10.09
C CYS A 22 16.52 4.89 -11.60
N GLU A 23 15.89 5.93 -12.18
CA GLU A 23 15.65 6.02 -13.61
C GLU A 23 16.94 6.01 -14.43
N LYS A 24 17.96 6.77 -13.99
CA LYS A 24 19.28 6.79 -14.64
C LYS A 24 20.00 5.45 -14.55
N VAL A 25 19.90 4.77 -13.41
CA VAL A 25 20.52 3.45 -13.19
C VAL A 25 19.86 2.39 -14.09
N PHE A 26 18.54 2.40 -14.21
CA PHE A 26 17.81 1.44 -15.05
C PHE A 26 18.00 1.71 -16.54
N GLY A 27 18.04 2.98 -16.95
CA GLY A 27 18.18 3.40 -18.34
C GLY A 27 16.98 3.01 -19.21
N PRO A 28 15.81 3.64 -19.01
CA PRO A 28 14.65 3.39 -19.85
C PRO A 28 14.90 3.84 -21.28
N ASP A 29 14.47 3.04 -22.26
CA ASP A 29 14.62 3.32 -23.69
C ASP A 29 13.28 3.40 -24.42
N ASP A 30 13.31 3.54 -25.76
CA ASP A 30 12.12 3.70 -26.59
C ASP A 30 11.65 2.39 -27.24
N ARG A 31 12.02 1.24 -26.66
CA ARG A 31 11.53 -0.06 -27.13
C ARG A 31 10.02 -0.20 -27.02
N LYS A 32 9.44 -0.99 -27.90
CA LYS A 32 8.01 -1.32 -27.83
C LYS A 32 7.72 -2.11 -26.57
N THR A 33 6.76 -1.66 -25.79
CA THR A 33 6.33 -2.31 -24.55
C THR A 33 5.42 -3.52 -24.83
N PRO A 34 5.23 -4.40 -23.87
CA PRO A 34 4.32 -5.54 -23.96
C PRO A 34 2.89 -5.14 -24.31
N ALA A 35 2.44 -3.95 -23.90
CA ALA A 35 1.14 -3.39 -24.24
C ALA A 35 0.88 -3.35 -25.77
N TYR A 36 1.95 -3.18 -26.58
CA TYR A 36 1.85 -3.16 -28.03
C TYR A 36 2.32 -4.46 -28.71
N THR A 37 3.29 -5.18 -28.07
CA THR A 37 3.84 -6.39 -28.70
C THR A 37 3.01 -7.63 -28.44
N LYS A 38 2.15 -7.59 -27.40
CA LYS A 38 1.28 -8.69 -26.98
C LYS A 38 -0.18 -8.25 -26.83
N GLU A 39 -0.56 -7.16 -27.49
CA GLU A 39 -1.91 -6.59 -27.36
C GLU A 39 -2.98 -7.66 -27.61
N ASP A 40 -3.83 -7.91 -26.61
CA ASP A 40 -4.91 -8.90 -26.66
C ASP A 40 -6.29 -8.32 -26.37
N GLY A 41 -6.33 -7.02 -26.02
CA GLY A 41 -7.57 -6.34 -25.66
C GLY A 41 -8.14 -6.66 -24.27
N VAL A 42 -7.46 -7.52 -23.49
CA VAL A 42 -7.90 -7.95 -22.15
C VAL A 42 -6.87 -7.60 -21.09
N ASP A 43 -5.70 -8.24 -21.15
CA ASP A 43 -4.61 -8.05 -20.19
C ASP A 43 -3.57 -7.04 -20.70
N TYR A 44 -3.29 -7.07 -22.00
CA TYR A 44 -2.32 -6.23 -22.66
C TYR A 44 -3.04 -5.15 -23.47
N VAL A 45 -3.31 -4.04 -22.79
CA VAL A 45 -4.04 -2.90 -23.39
C VAL A 45 -3.26 -1.62 -23.14
N PRO A 46 -2.86 -0.86 -24.19
CA PRO A 46 -2.09 0.35 -24.02
C PRO A 46 -2.93 1.47 -23.38
N MET A 47 -2.68 1.75 -22.10
CA MET A 47 -3.39 2.78 -21.32
C MET A 47 -2.60 4.11 -21.26
N ARG A 48 -3.31 5.20 -20.97
CA ARG A 48 -2.69 6.51 -20.72
C ARG A 48 -1.91 6.48 -19.39
N GLY A 49 -0.74 7.13 -19.35
CA GLY A 49 0.16 7.14 -18.19
C GLY A 49 -0.53 7.54 -16.86
N TRP A 50 -1.37 8.58 -16.87
CA TRP A 50 -2.09 9.00 -15.67
C TRP A 50 -3.06 7.92 -15.14
N LYS A 51 -3.69 7.15 -16.04
CA LYS A 51 -4.55 6.02 -15.63
C LYS A 51 -3.70 4.93 -14.97
N ASN A 52 -2.55 4.59 -15.56
CA ASN A 52 -1.64 3.60 -14.97
C ASN A 52 -1.15 4.04 -13.59
N SER A 53 -0.76 5.30 -13.43
CA SER A 53 -0.34 5.84 -12.13
C SER A 53 -1.47 5.80 -11.09
N LEU A 54 -2.70 6.15 -11.50
CA LEU A 54 -3.85 6.12 -10.62
C LEU A 54 -4.22 4.68 -10.21
N ILE A 55 -4.23 3.75 -11.15
CA ILE A 55 -4.52 2.33 -10.87
C ILE A 55 -3.44 1.76 -9.94
N ASN A 56 -2.16 2.08 -10.20
CA ASN A 56 -1.07 1.65 -9.35
C ASN A 56 -1.23 2.19 -7.92
N LEU A 57 -1.48 3.49 -7.77
CA LEU A 57 -1.72 4.13 -6.48
C LEU A 57 -2.87 3.47 -5.71
N LEU A 58 -4.02 3.28 -6.34
CA LEU A 58 -5.21 2.73 -5.69
C LEU A 58 -5.03 1.26 -5.27
N ASN A 59 -4.31 0.49 -6.05
CA ASN A 59 -4.06 -0.91 -5.73
C ASN A 59 -3.01 -1.07 -4.63
N ILE A 60 -2.02 -0.16 -4.57
CA ILE A 60 -1.02 -0.15 -3.50
C ILE A 60 -1.62 0.39 -2.19
N ALA A 61 -2.50 1.38 -2.26
CA ALA A 61 -3.18 1.99 -1.12
C ALA A 61 -4.21 1.02 -0.49
N GLY A 62 -3.73 -0.14 -0.06
CA GLY A 62 -4.52 -1.15 0.65
C GLY A 62 -4.58 -0.90 2.16
N THR A 63 -5.12 -1.88 2.88
CA THR A 63 -5.27 -1.81 4.35
C THR A 63 -3.95 -1.61 5.09
N GLY A 64 -2.86 -2.26 4.64
CA GLY A 64 -1.53 -2.13 5.24
C GLY A 64 -1.00 -0.69 5.23
N PRO A 65 -0.85 -0.05 4.06
CA PRO A 65 -0.39 1.33 3.94
C PRO A 65 -1.27 2.39 4.61
N ILE A 66 -2.53 2.08 4.90
CA ILE A 66 -3.44 2.98 5.61
C ILE A 66 -3.37 2.73 7.12
N ILE A 67 -3.60 1.49 7.56
CA ILE A 67 -3.68 1.15 8.99
C ILE A 67 -2.29 1.13 9.63
N GLY A 68 -1.24 0.69 8.90
CA GLY A 68 0.12 0.66 9.42
C GLY A 68 0.60 2.03 9.91
N PRO A 69 0.55 3.11 9.09
CA PRO A 69 0.89 4.46 9.55
C PRO A 69 0.01 4.99 10.68
N ILE A 70 -1.28 4.59 10.73
CA ILE A 70 -2.15 4.95 11.87
C ILE A 70 -1.60 4.36 13.17
N GLN A 71 -1.10 3.12 13.16
CA GLN A 71 -0.40 2.54 14.29
C GLN A 71 0.88 3.31 14.68
N GLY A 72 1.39 4.13 13.78
CA GLY A 72 2.52 5.03 14.05
C GLY A 72 2.28 6.00 15.21
N ILE A 73 1.02 6.26 15.57
CA ILE A 73 0.67 7.06 16.76
C ILE A 73 1.25 6.47 18.04
N LEU A 74 1.45 5.14 18.11
CA LEU A 74 2.06 4.45 19.23
C LEU A 74 3.55 4.77 19.41
N PHE A 75 4.22 5.22 18.35
CA PHE A 75 5.65 5.50 18.31
C PHE A 75 5.96 6.99 18.22
N GLY A 76 4.93 7.81 18.04
CA GLY A 76 5.05 9.26 17.96
C GLY A 76 5.75 9.77 16.70
N PRO A 77 6.36 10.96 16.78
CA PRO A 77 6.86 11.70 15.62
C PRO A 77 7.99 11.03 14.83
N ILE A 78 8.62 9.99 15.37
CA ILE A 78 9.66 9.25 14.64
C ILE A 78 9.11 8.59 13.37
N ALA A 79 7.83 8.23 13.35
CA ALA A 79 7.15 7.70 12.19
C ALA A 79 7.13 8.69 10.99
N PHE A 80 7.10 10.01 11.27
CA PHE A 80 7.17 11.04 10.24
C PHE A 80 8.52 11.10 9.50
N LEU A 81 9.56 10.48 10.02
CA LEU A 81 10.87 10.39 9.36
C LEU A 81 11.10 9.00 8.77
N THR A 82 10.82 7.96 9.54
CA THR A 82 11.14 6.58 9.15
C THR A 82 10.30 6.10 7.98
N ILE A 83 9.01 6.43 7.93
CA ILE A 83 8.13 6.03 6.83
C ILE A 83 8.51 6.74 5.52
N PRO A 84 8.67 8.08 5.45
CA PRO A 84 9.14 8.74 4.24
C PRO A 84 10.50 8.25 3.72
N ILE A 85 11.48 8.10 4.61
CA ILE A 85 12.80 7.57 4.24
C ILE A 85 12.68 6.16 3.67
N GLY A 86 11.94 5.29 4.36
CA GLY A 86 11.71 3.93 3.91
C GLY A 86 10.95 3.85 2.59
N ASN A 87 9.97 4.72 2.36
CA ASN A 87 9.26 4.81 1.09
C ASN A 87 10.21 5.12 -0.07
N ILE A 88 11.09 6.10 0.10
CA ILE A 88 12.03 6.52 -0.97
C ILE A 88 13.01 5.41 -1.28
N ILE A 89 13.68 4.87 -0.25
CA ILE A 89 14.80 3.94 -0.41
C ILE A 89 14.29 2.51 -0.62
N GLY A 90 13.16 2.15 -0.03
CA GLY A 90 12.60 0.80 -0.06
C GLY A 90 11.41 0.68 -1.01
N GLY A 91 10.23 1.20 -0.62
CA GLY A 91 8.98 0.98 -1.32
C GLY A 91 8.99 1.42 -2.78
N ALA A 92 9.23 2.71 -3.02
CA ALA A 92 9.21 3.28 -4.36
C ALA A 92 10.33 2.73 -5.26
N MET A 93 11.53 2.49 -4.69
CA MET A 93 12.63 1.85 -5.42
C MET A 93 12.26 0.41 -5.81
N HIS A 94 11.71 -0.38 -4.87
CA HIS A 94 11.27 -1.74 -5.15
C HIS A 94 10.24 -1.77 -6.29
N ASP A 95 9.23 -0.89 -6.23
CA ASP A 95 8.19 -0.82 -7.27
C ASP A 95 8.77 -0.44 -8.62
N TYR A 96 9.64 0.55 -8.64
CA TYR A 96 10.26 0.98 -9.88
C TYR A 96 11.04 -0.14 -10.55
N PHE A 97 11.98 -0.76 -9.85
CA PHE A 97 12.80 -1.81 -10.44
C PHE A 97 12.00 -3.06 -10.77
N SER A 98 11.12 -3.51 -9.89
CA SER A 98 10.28 -4.69 -10.15
C SER A 98 9.33 -4.45 -11.33
N GLY A 99 8.68 -3.29 -11.39
CA GLY A 99 7.78 -2.92 -12.49
C GLY A 99 8.52 -2.80 -13.83
N MET A 100 9.69 -2.17 -13.84
CA MET A 100 10.49 -2.01 -15.06
C MET A 100 11.10 -3.33 -15.55
N ILE A 101 11.52 -4.21 -14.64
CA ILE A 101 11.98 -5.56 -15.01
C ILE A 101 10.81 -6.39 -15.54
N CYS A 102 9.64 -6.37 -14.87
CA CYS A 102 8.42 -7.00 -15.38
C CYS A 102 8.09 -6.53 -16.79
N LEU A 103 8.21 -5.24 -17.07
CA LEU A 103 7.94 -4.65 -18.38
C LEU A 103 8.91 -5.20 -19.43
N ARG A 104 10.22 -5.23 -19.14
CA ARG A 104 11.25 -5.77 -20.05
C ARG A 104 11.12 -7.27 -20.27
N ASP A 105 10.66 -8.01 -19.26
CA ASP A 105 10.39 -9.45 -19.34
C ASP A 105 9.04 -9.77 -20.01
N GLY A 106 8.40 -8.78 -20.61
CA GLY A 106 7.16 -8.98 -21.37
C GLY A 106 5.90 -9.08 -20.52
N GLY A 107 5.87 -8.41 -19.36
CA GLY A 107 4.73 -8.40 -18.45
C GLY A 107 4.62 -9.66 -17.59
N THR A 108 5.76 -10.31 -17.31
CA THR A 108 5.81 -11.52 -16.46
C THR A 108 5.49 -11.20 -15.02
N GLN A 109 4.85 -12.14 -14.33
CA GLN A 109 4.55 -12.01 -12.91
C GLN A 109 5.79 -12.29 -12.04
N MET A 110 5.78 -11.80 -10.81
CA MET A 110 6.89 -11.93 -9.87
C MET A 110 7.38 -13.38 -9.65
N PRO A 111 6.50 -14.40 -9.50
CA PRO A 111 6.97 -15.77 -9.38
C PRO A 111 7.83 -16.23 -10.56
N GLU A 112 7.48 -15.86 -11.77
CA GLU A 112 8.25 -16.20 -12.96
C GLU A 112 9.60 -15.46 -13.01
N MET A 113 9.63 -14.20 -12.54
CA MET A 113 10.89 -13.46 -12.39
C MET A 113 11.83 -14.15 -11.40
N ILE A 114 11.29 -14.56 -10.24
CA ILE A 114 12.07 -15.33 -9.25
C ILE A 114 12.58 -16.63 -9.85
N ARG A 115 11.79 -17.31 -10.68
CA ARG A 115 12.22 -18.52 -11.39
C ARG A 115 13.39 -18.26 -12.34
N ARG A 116 13.39 -17.11 -13.03
CA ARG A 116 14.43 -16.75 -14.01
C ARG A 116 15.71 -16.29 -13.36
N TYR A 117 15.61 -15.48 -12.30
CA TYR A 117 16.75 -14.78 -11.71
C TYR A 117 17.27 -15.41 -10.42
N SER A 118 16.59 -16.46 -9.89
CA SER A 118 16.96 -17.10 -8.63
C SER A 118 17.10 -18.63 -8.75
N ALA A 119 17.67 -19.25 -7.72
CA ALA A 119 17.79 -20.70 -7.65
C ALA A 119 16.44 -21.42 -7.52
N LYS A 120 16.34 -22.64 -8.03
CA LYS A 120 15.11 -23.48 -8.02
C LYS A 120 14.51 -23.65 -6.62
N GLY A 121 15.34 -23.74 -5.58
CA GLY A 121 14.88 -23.84 -4.20
C GLY A 121 14.18 -22.58 -3.72
N ILE A 122 14.75 -21.40 -4.02
CA ILE A 122 14.18 -20.09 -3.69
C ILE A 122 12.83 -19.92 -4.40
N TYR A 123 12.73 -20.29 -5.67
CA TYR A 123 11.48 -20.24 -6.42
C TYR A 123 10.37 -21.08 -5.76
N LYS A 124 10.66 -22.34 -5.37
CA LYS A 124 9.67 -23.20 -4.70
C LYS A 124 9.20 -22.59 -3.38
N PHE A 125 10.13 -22.14 -2.55
CA PHE A 125 9.81 -21.47 -1.28
C PHE A 125 8.96 -20.22 -1.51
N TYR A 126 9.37 -19.37 -2.45
CA TYR A 126 8.65 -18.14 -2.78
C TYR A 126 7.21 -18.40 -3.24
N ASN A 127 6.99 -19.42 -4.11
CA ASN A 127 5.65 -19.76 -4.55
C ASN A 127 4.73 -20.17 -3.39
N VAL A 128 5.20 -21.04 -2.51
CA VAL A 128 4.41 -21.44 -1.33
C VAL A 128 4.12 -20.22 -0.45
N PHE A 129 5.14 -19.44 -0.17
CA PHE A 129 5.01 -18.21 0.63
C PHE A 129 3.98 -17.23 0.04
N VAL A 130 4.06 -16.95 -1.26
CA VAL A 130 3.14 -16.03 -1.95
C VAL A 130 1.72 -16.58 -1.98
N CYS A 131 1.53 -17.89 -2.20
CA CYS A 131 0.20 -18.48 -2.13
C CYS A 131 -0.46 -18.31 -0.75
N VAL A 132 0.28 -18.58 0.32
CA VAL A 132 -0.20 -18.39 1.69
C VAL A 132 -0.46 -16.90 1.96
N MET A 133 0.48 -16.03 1.57
CA MET A 133 0.33 -14.59 1.75
C MET A 133 -0.91 -14.05 1.04
N LEU A 134 -1.14 -14.42 -0.23
CA LEU A 134 -2.30 -13.96 -1.00
C LEU A 134 -3.62 -14.47 -0.42
N LEU A 135 -3.64 -15.68 0.12
CA LEU A 135 -4.81 -16.23 0.81
C LEU A 135 -5.14 -15.41 2.06
N LEU A 136 -4.13 -15.09 2.89
CA LEU A 136 -4.31 -14.25 4.07
C LEU A 136 -4.73 -12.82 3.70
N VAL A 137 -4.14 -12.25 2.65
CA VAL A 137 -4.53 -10.94 2.13
C VAL A 137 -5.99 -10.95 1.66
N GLY A 138 -6.41 -12.00 0.93
CA GLY A 138 -7.80 -12.18 0.53
C GLY A 138 -8.76 -12.20 1.73
N ALA A 139 -8.39 -12.92 2.78
CA ALA A 139 -9.19 -12.95 4.02
C ALA A 139 -9.30 -11.56 4.68
N VAL A 140 -8.21 -10.80 4.75
CA VAL A 140 -8.20 -9.42 5.30
C VAL A 140 -9.10 -8.49 4.47
N PHE A 141 -9.10 -8.62 3.15
CA PHE A 141 -9.93 -7.82 2.26
C PHE A 141 -11.42 -8.22 2.26
N ILE A 142 -11.79 -9.37 2.80
CA ILE A 142 -13.18 -9.71 3.12
C ILE A 142 -13.54 -9.17 4.50
N TYR A 143 -12.67 -9.44 5.48
CA TYR A 143 -12.92 -9.12 6.89
C TYR A 143 -13.00 -7.61 7.13
N THR A 144 -11.98 -6.84 6.72
CA THR A 144 -11.89 -5.41 7.06
C THR A 144 -13.05 -4.57 6.49
N PRO A 145 -13.35 -4.60 5.16
CA PRO A 145 -14.47 -3.86 4.63
C PRO A 145 -15.81 -4.42 5.12
N GLY A 146 -15.91 -5.72 5.36
CA GLY A 146 -17.11 -6.34 5.88
C GLY A 146 -17.40 -5.93 7.32
N ASP A 147 -16.40 -5.84 8.18
CA ASP A 147 -16.54 -5.36 9.55
C ASP A 147 -16.92 -3.88 9.59
N ILE A 148 -16.25 -3.05 8.78
CA ILE A 148 -16.62 -1.62 8.65
C ILE A 148 -18.05 -1.46 8.14
N ALA A 149 -18.46 -2.23 7.13
CA ALA A 149 -19.82 -2.18 6.63
C ALA A 149 -20.83 -2.64 7.69
N ALA A 150 -20.56 -3.72 8.40
CA ALA A 150 -21.42 -4.23 9.45
C ALA A 150 -21.62 -3.20 10.57
N THR A 151 -20.50 -2.65 11.08
CA THR A 151 -20.55 -1.80 12.29
C THR A 151 -20.87 -0.35 11.98
N GLN A 152 -20.25 0.24 10.94
CA GLN A 152 -20.36 1.68 10.67
C GLN A 152 -21.50 2.02 9.70
N LEU A 153 -21.82 1.13 8.73
CA LEU A 153 -22.84 1.41 7.73
C LEU A 153 -24.21 0.87 8.16
N PHE A 154 -24.27 -0.38 8.64
CA PHE A 154 -25.51 -1.05 8.99
C PHE A 154 -25.82 -1.03 10.49
N GLY A 155 -24.88 -0.61 11.35
CA GLY A 155 -25.09 -0.54 12.81
C GLY A 155 -25.25 -1.92 13.47
N PHE A 156 -24.72 -2.98 12.86
CA PHE A 156 -24.70 -4.32 13.45
C PHE A 156 -23.58 -4.43 14.50
N ASP A 157 -23.68 -5.43 15.37
CA ASP A 157 -22.71 -5.62 16.46
C ASP A 157 -21.31 -6.09 16.03
N GLY A 158 -21.08 -6.35 14.74
CA GLY A 158 -19.80 -6.75 14.16
C GLY A 158 -19.22 -8.08 14.70
N LYS A 159 -19.96 -8.79 15.54
CA LYS A 159 -19.46 -10.03 16.15
C LYS A 159 -19.40 -11.16 15.13
N ALA A 160 -18.35 -11.96 15.21
CA ALA A 160 -18.18 -13.16 14.40
C ALA A 160 -19.28 -14.21 14.60
N THR A 161 -20.11 -14.08 15.64
CA THR A 161 -21.25 -14.95 15.93
C THR A 161 -22.56 -14.46 15.26
N SER A 162 -22.56 -13.23 14.70
CA SER A 162 -23.75 -12.64 14.10
C SER A 162 -23.97 -13.12 12.66
N VAL A 163 -25.15 -13.64 12.36
CA VAL A 163 -25.53 -14.09 11.00
C VAL A 163 -25.48 -12.92 10.00
N SER A 164 -25.87 -11.71 10.42
CA SER A 164 -25.86 -10.51 9.57
C SER A 164 -24.44 -10.17 9.10
N THR A 165 -23.43 -10.30 9.95
CA THR A 165 -22.02 -10.09 9.61
C THR A 165 -21.54 -11.12 8.56
N TRP A 166 -21.93 -12.38 8.73
CA TRP A 166 -21.59 -13.42 7.76
C TRP A 166 -22.26 -13.26 6.40
N ILE A 167 -23.48 -12.70 6.36
CA ILE A 167 -24.13 -12.36 5.08
C ILE A 167 -23.31 -11.30 4.34
N ILE A 168 -22.81 -10.27 5.03
CA ILE A 168 -21.97 -9.24 4.41
C ILE A 168 -20.68 -9.85 3.87
N TYR A 169 -20.01 -10.69 4.66
CA TYR A 169 -18.79 -11.39 4.20
C TYR A 169 -19.08 -12.28 2.99
N GLY A 170 -20.23 -12.95 2.97
CA GLY A 170 -20.66 -13.78 1.85
C GLY A 170 -20.89 -12.97 0.57
N VAL A 171 -21.48 -11.79 0.67
CA VAL A 171 -21.68 -10.89 -0.47
C VAL A 171 -20.34 -10.39 -1.02
N ILE A 172 -19.42 -9.98 -0.15
CA ILE A 172 -18.07 -9.56 -0.56
C ILE A 172 -17.32 -10.72 -1.21
N PHE A 173 -17.39 -11.91 -0.63
CA PHE A 173 -16.76 -13.10 -1.19
C PHE A 173 -17.31 -13.46 -2.56
N LEU A 174 -18.64 -13.41 -2.73
CA LEU A 174 -19.30 -13.62 -4.02
C LEU A 174 -18.84 -12.60 -5.07
N TYR A 175 -18.72 -11.33 -4.68
CA TYR A 175 -18.13 -10.31 -5.54
C TYR A 175 -16.71 -10.69 -6.00
N TYR A 176 -15.86 -11.21 -5.12
CA TYR A 176 -14.51 -11.62 -5.49
C TYR A 176 -14.46 -12.83 -6.42
N LEU A 177 -15.46 -13.72 -6.36
CA LEU A 177 -15.57 -14.82 -7.32
C LEU A 177 -16.00 -14.34 -8.71
N ILE A 178 -16.81 -13.30 -8.78
CA ILE A 178 -17.36 -12.77 -10.02
C ILE A 178 -16.40 -11.76 -10.68
N ALA A 179 -15.73 -10.92 -9.90
CA ALA A 179 -14.90 -9.83 -10.40
C ALA A 179 -13.79 -10.26 -11.41
N PRO A 180 -13.10 -11.39 -11.24
CA PRO A 180 -12.06 -11.83 -12.21
C PRO A 180 -12.60 -12.23 -13.58
N VAL A 181 -13.91 -12.44 -13.72
CA VAL A 181 -14.53 -12.82 -15.01
C VAL A 181 -14.66 -11.61 -15.95
N PHE A 182 -14.63 -10.41 -15.40
CA PHE A 182 -14.78 -9.19 -16.20
C PHE A 182 -13.43 -8.64 -16.68
N PRO A 183 -13.36 -8.08 -17.92
CA PRO A 183 -12.15 -7.45 -18.42
C PRO A 183 -11.73 -6.27 -17.54
N ILE A 184 -10.43 -6.20 -17.26
CA ILE A 184 -9.82 -5.18 -16.38
C ILE A 184 -10.19 -3.75 -16.82
N ASP A 185 -10.14 -3.44 -18.11
CA ASP A 185 -10.38 -2.09 -18.62
C ASP A 185 -11.86 -1.66 -18.53
N ALA A 186 -12.80 -2.61 -18.61
CA ALA A 186 -14.23 -2.29 -18.61
C ALA A 186 -14.74 -1.79 -17.25
N ILE A 187 -14.25 -2.35 -16.14
CA ILE A 187 -14.65 -2.00 -14.78
C ILE A 187 -13.61 -1.08 -14.14
N ILE A 188 -12.37 -1.52 -14.07
CA ILE A 188 -11.28 -0.81 -13.41
C ILE A 188 -11.02 0.54 -14.07
N GLY A 189 -10.94 0.58 -15.40
CA GLY A 189 -10.67 1.81 -16.14
C GLY A 189 -11.73 2.91 -15.97
N LYS A 190 -12.98 2.56 -15.61
CA LYS A 190 -14.07 3.53 -15.41
C LYS A 190 -14.34 3.85 -13.95
N ILE A 191 -14.27 2.85 -13.08
CA ILE A 191 -14.65 2.97 -11.68
C ILE A 191 -13.49 3.52 -10.83
N TYR A 192 -12.26 3.12 -11.09
CA TYR A 192 -11.09 3.56 -10.32
C TYR A 192 -10.88 5.07 -10.27
N PRO A 193 -11.11 5.85 -11.34
CA PRO A 193 -11.01 7.31 -11.24
C PRO A 193 -11.96 7.92 -10.20
N ILE A 194 -13.14 7.32 -10.01
CA ILE A 194 -14.13 7.79 -9.01
C ILE A 194 -13.61 7.47 -7.61
N PHE A 195 -13.19 6.24 -7.36
CA PHE A 195 -12.62 5.86 -6.06
C PHE A 195 -11.34 6.61 -5.76
N GLY A 196 -10.47 6.84 -6.75
CA GLY A 196 -9.29 7.67 -6.61
C GLY A 196 -9.60 9.10 -6.24
N GLY A 197 -10.64 9.67 -6.84
CA GLY A 197 -11.15 10.99 -6.48
C GLY A 197 -11.65 11.05 -5.04
N ILE A 198 -12.43 10.06 -4.61
CA ILE A 198 -12.93 9.96 -3.22
C ILE A 198 -11.77 9.81 -2.23
N LEU A 199 -10.81 8.93 -2.52
CA LEU A 199 -9.63 8.73 -1.67
C LEU A 199 -8.81 10.02 -1.53
N LEU A 200 -8.53 10.70 -2.64
CA LEU A 200 -7.78 11.95 -2.64
C LEU A 200 -8.53 13.06 -1.89
N PHE A 201 -9.83 13.18 -2.12
CA PHE A 201 -10.68 14.14 -1.41
C PHE A 201 -10.69 13.87 0.10
N SER A 202 -10.83 12.61 0.50
CA SER A 202 -10.78 12.20 1.91
C SER A 202 -9.42 12.50 2.54
N ALA A 203 -8.33 12.18 1.84
CA ALA A 203 -6.97 12.45 2.32
C ALA A 203 -6.72 13.96 2.50
N ILE A 204 -7.13 14.78 1.53
CA ILE A 204 -7.04 16.25 1.62
C ILE A 204 -7.91 16.77 2.77
N GLY A 205 -9.13 16.24 2.93
CA GLY A 205 -10.04 16.61 4.01
C GLY A 205 -9.46 16.32 5.39
N ILE A 206 -8.87 15.13 5.58
CA ILE A 206 -8.18 14.78 6.83
C ILE A 206 -6.98 15.71 7.07
N PHE A 207 -6.18 15.94 6.03
CA PHE A 207 -5.02 16.82 6.12
C PHE A 207 -5.41 18.25 6.54
N ILE A 208 -6.42 18.83 5.90
CA ILE A 208 -6.96 20.14 6.27
C ILE A 208 -7.54 20.11 7.70
N GLY A 209 -8.28 19.06 8.05
CA GLY A 209 -8.89 18.87 9.36
C GLY A 209 -7.86 18.93 10.49
N ILE A 210 -6.70 18.27 10.33
CA ILE A 210 -5.61 18.31 11.32
C ILE A 210 -5.15 19.75 11.61
N PHE A 211 -5.04 20.59 10.58
CA PHE A 211 -4.61 21.98 10.77
C PHE A 211 -5.72 22.86 11.31
N VAL A 212 -6.96 22.70 10.85
CA VAL A 212 -8.12 23.50 11.28
C VAL A 212 -8.49 23.21 12.74
N THR A 213 -8.40 21.96 13.18
CA THR A 213 -8.66 21.57 14.57
C THR A 213 -7.54 21.93 15.52
N GLY A 214 -6.39 22.41 15.00
CA GLY A 214 -5.22 22.76 15.82
C GLY A 214 -4.60 21.57 16.54
N MET A 215 -4.74 20.35 16.01
CA MET A 215 -4.12 19.16 16.60
C MET A 215 -2.60 19.35 16.74
N PRO A 216 -2.01 19.10 17.91
CA PRO A 216 -0.58 19.28 18.12
C PRO A 216 0.20 18.24 17.32
N LEU A 217 0.91 18.66 16.28
CA LEU A 217 1.89 17.84 15.60
C LEU A 217 3.20 17.89 16.38
N MET A 218 3.44 16.88 17.18
CA MET A 218 4.62 16.76 18.03
C MET A 218 5.91 16.64 17.20
N ASN A 219 7.02 17.06 17.79
CA ASN A 219 8.35 16.87 17.20
C ASN A 219 9.08 15.70 17.89
N ILE A 220 10.09 15.16 17.22
CA ILE A 220 10.85 14.02 17.73
C ILE A 220 11.54 14.30 19.08
N TRP A 221 11.88 15.56 19.33
CA TRP A 221 12.44 16.00 20.62
C TRP A 221 11.40 16.22 21.70
N ASP A 222 10.11 16.38 21.35
CA ASP A 222 9.00 16.54 22.27
C ASP A 222 8.50 15.19 22.81
N SER A 223 8.70 14.10 22.05
CA SER A 223 8.15 12.78 22.34
C SER A 223 8.74 12.10 23.58
N TRP A 224 9.91 12.53 24.04
CA TRP A 224 10.53 12.01 25.28
C TRP A 224 9.81 12.50 26.56
N ALA A 225 8.98 13.52 26.45
CA ALA A 225 8.17 14.05 27.55
C ALA A 225 6.78 13.40 27.67
N ALA A 226 6.49 12.40 26.82
CA ALA A 226 5.32 11.52 26.77
C ALA A 226 3.92 12.13 26.74
N PRO A 227 3.14 11.95 25.66
CA PRO A 227 1.71 11.86 25.83
C PRO A 227 1.34 10.46 26.32
N VAL A 228 0.49 10.42 27.32
CA VAL A 228 -0.13 9.21 27.80
C VAL A 228 -1.18 8.78 26.79
N LEU A 229 -0.99 7.65 26.13
CA LEU A 229 -2.04 7.02 25.34
C LEU A 229 -2.94 6.21 26.30
N SER A 230 -4.19 6.58 26.42
CA SER A 230 -5.18 5.74 27.07
C SER A 230 -5.73 4.74 26.06
N LEU A 231 -5.36 3.49 26.17
CA LEU A 231 -5.93 2.39 25.39
C LEU A 231 -6.97 1.67 26.24
N THR A 232 -8.17 1.52 25.68
CA THR A 232 -9.19 0.68 26.31
C THR A 232 -8.92 -0.77 25.89
N GLY A 233 -8.57 -1.62 26.82
CA GLY A 233 -8.42 -3.05 26.60
C GLY A 233 -9.75 -3.71 26.18
N ALA A 234 -9.68 -4.92 25.63
CA ALA A 234 -10.86 -5.70 25.25
C ALA A 234 -11.77 -6.04 26.47
N ASP A 235 -11.24 -5.93 27.67
CA ASP A 235 -11.91 -6.09 28.97
C ASP A 235 -12.54 -4.79 29.52
N GLY A 236 -12.45 -3.69 28.76
CA GLY A 236 -12.96 -2.38 29.18
C GLY A 236 -12.04 -1.64 30.17
N THR A 237 -10.88 -2.19 30.53
CA THR A 237 -9.90 -1.49 31.36
C THR A 237 -9.19 -0.41 30.55
N VAL A 238 -9.13 0.81 31.10
CA VAL A 238 -8.36 1.91 30.52
C VAL A 238 -6.95 1.86 31.09
N GLY A 239 -6.01 1.36 30.28
CA GLY A 239 -4.58 1.38 30.59
C GLY A 239 -3.95 2.65 30.04
N THR A 240 -3.16 3.34 30.84
CA THR A 240 -2.31 4.44 30.41
C THR A 240 -0.93 3.89 30.10
N PHE A 241 -0.53 3.91 28.84
CA PHE A 241 0.80 3.48 28.41
C PHE A 241 1.65 4.70 28.07
N THR A 242 2.83 4.76 28.68
CA THR A 242 3.86 5.72 28.29
C THR A 242 4.79 5.10 27.25
N TYR A 243 5.54 5.90 26.50
CA TYR A 243 6.60 5.37 25.62
C TYR A 243 7.62 4.50 26.39
N ALA A 244 7.91 4.86 27.65
CA ALA A 244 8.78 4.07 28.52
C ALA A 244 8.24 2.67 28.77
N ASP A 245 6.93 2.52 28.95
CA ASP A 245 6.29 1.21 29.14
C ASP A 245 6.39 0.34 27.87
N TYR A 246 6.25 0.96 26.70
CA TYR A 246 6.42 0.28 25.40
C TYR A 246 7.85 -0.23 25.21
N PHE A 247 8.84 0.60 25.54
CA PHE A 247 10.25 0.22 25.46
C PHE A 247 10.61 -0.89 26.47
N SER A 248 10.07 -0.83 27.69
CA SER A 248 10.38 -1.78 28.74
C SER A 248 9.76 -3.16 28.53
N ASN A 249 8.62 -3.24 27.85
CA ASN A 249 7.89 -4.50 27.63
C ASN A 249 8.41 -5.35 26.45
N GLY A 250 9.49 -4.96 25.79
CA GLY A 250 10.13 -5.75 24.71
C GLY A 250 9.32 -5.88 23.41
N HIS A 251 8.12 -5.30 23.33
CA HIS A 251 7.26 -5.34 22.16
C HIS A 251 7.50 -4.17 21.18
N PHE A 252 8.27 -3.17 21.59
CA PHE A 252 8.50 -1.97 20.79
C PHE A 252 9.10 -2.28 19.41
N LEU A 253 10.23 -3.00 19.39
CA LEU A 253 10.94 -3.24 18.13
C LEU A 253 10.10 -4.00 17.09
N PRO A 254 9.48 -5.15 17.40
CA PRO A 254 8.66 -5.85 16.43
C PRO A 254 7.51 -5.02 15.89
N ILE A 255 6.75 -4.35 16.79
CA ILE A 255 5.59 -3.56 16.39
C ILE A 255 6.02 -2.31 15.59
N PHE A 256 7.11 -1.65 15.98
CA PHE A 256 7.66 -0.52 15.24
C PHE A 256 8.03 -0.90 13.81
N PHE A 257 8.77 -2.00 13.64
CA PHE A 257 9.14 -2.46 12.30
C PHE A 257 7.94 -2.89 11.47
N VAL A 258 6.93 -3.53 12.05
CA VAL A 258 5.68 -3.85 11.35
C VAL A 258 4.98 -2.58 10.89
N THR A 259 4.86 -1.58 11.75
CA THR A 259 4.25 -0.27 11.44
C THR A 259 4.97 0.44 10.30
N VAL A 260 6.30 0.51 10.38
CA VAL A 260 7.13 1.14 9.35
C VAL A 260 7.06 0.34 8.04
N ALA A 261 7.17 -0.99 8.10
CA ALA A 261 7.06 -1.84 6.92
C ALA A 261 5.68 -1.70 6.24
N CYS A 262 4.59 -1.71 7.00
CA CYS A 262 3.25 -1.50 6.45
C CYS A 262 3.05 -0.10 5.85
N GLY A 263 3.72 0.92 6.40
CA GLY A 263 3.70 2.28 5.84
C GLY A 263 4.54 2.44 4.57
N ILE A 264 5.52 1.56 4.37
CA ILE A 264 6.46 1.60 3.23
C ILE A 264 6.01 0.68 2.10
N LEU A 265 5.54 -0.53 2.44
CA LEU A 265 5.26 -1.61 1.51
C LEU A 265 3.83 -2.11 1.67
N SER A 266 3.21 -2.43 0.55
CA SER A 266 1.97 -3.18 0.48
C SER A 266 2.24 -4.58 -0.07
N GLY A 267 1.49 -5.59 0.34
CA GLY A 267 1.55 -6.92 -0.27
C GLY A 267 1.25 -6.94 -1.78
N PHE A 268 0.64 -5.87 -2.28
CA PHE A 268 0.30 -5.72 -3.70
C PHE A 268 1.43 -5.18 -4.58
N HIS A 269 2.51 -4.67 -4.04
CA HIS A 269 3.66 -4.19 -4.84
C HIS A 269 4.15 -5.25 -5.82
N SER A 270 4.24 -6.51 -5.39
CA SER A 270 4.75 -7.60 -6.21
C SER A 270 3.76 -8.11 -7.28
N THR A 271 2.46 -7.95 -7.07
CA THR A 271 1.43 -8.42 -8.00
C THR A 271 1.00 -7.31 -8.96
N GLN A 272 0.89 -6.10 -8.46
CA GLN A 272 0.39 -4.95 -9.20
C GLN A 272 1.36 -4.47 -10.27
N THR A 273 2.66 -4.49 -10.00
CA THR A 273 3.69 -4.08 -10.96
C THR A 273 3.62 -4.87 -12.27
N ALA A 274 3.33 -6.17 -12.21
CA ALA A 274 3.15 -6.99 -13.39
C ALA A 274 1.93 -6.58 -14.23
N ILE A 275 0.80 -6.30 -13.58
CA ILE A 275 -0.43 -5.87 -14.27
C ILE A 275 -0.20 -4.52 -14.95
N ILE A 276 0.36 -3.55 -14.25
CA ILE A 276 0.64 -2.22 -14.79
C ILE A 276 1.67 -2.28 -15.92
N SER A 277 2.68 -3.13 -15.82
CA SER A 277 3.70 -3.28 -16.87
C SER A 277 3.11 -3.74 -18.21
N ARG A 278 1.98 -4.49 -18.19
CA ARG A 278 1.26 -4.92 -19.38
C ARG A 278 0.48 -3.82 -20.09
N THR A 279 0.23 -2.71 -19.42
CA THR A 279 -0.59 -1.61 -19.93
C THR A 279 0.20 -0.33 -20.22
N MET A 280 1.49 -0.32 -19.94
CA MET A 280 2.36 0.84 -20.16
C MET A 280 2.70 1.05 -21.63
N LYS A 281 2.55 2.29 -22.10
CA LYS A 281 2.88 2.67 -23.49
C LYS A 281 4.36 2.89 -23.74
N SER A 282 5.13 3.26 -22.72
CA SER A 282 6.56 3.57 -22.85
C SER A 282 7.27 3.33 -21.54
N GLU A 283 8.53 2.84 -21.58
CA GLU A 283 9.42 2.72 -20.43
C GLU A 283 9.67 4.06 -19.73
N ARG A 284 9.68 5.17 -20.48
CA ARG A 284 9.89 6.53 -19.92
C ARG A 284 8.79 6.97 -18.94
N GLN A 285 7.64 6.31 -18.95
CA GLN A 285 6.56 6.55 -17.98
C GLN A 285 6.81 5.83 -16.65
N GLY A 286 7.79 4.93 -16.58
CA GLY A 286 8.05 4.07 -15.43
C GLY A 286 8.26 4.83 -14.14
N ARG A 287 9.06 5.91 -14.15
CA ARG A 287 9.27 6.71 -12.95
C ARG A 287 7.96 7.29 -12.41
N ASN A 288 7.14 7.89 -13.25
CA ASN A 288 5.88 8.50 -12.81
C ASN A 288 4.82 7.46 -12.41
N THR A 289 4.92 6.24 -12.96
CA THR A 289 3.93 5.19 -12.71
C THR A 289 4.29 4.34 -11.49
N PHE A 290 5.56 3.97 -11.34
CA PHE A 290 6.00 3.03 -10.30
C PHE A 290 6.71 3.72 -9.14
N TYR A 291 7.43 4.83 -9.37
CA TYR A 291 8.20 5.47 -8.32
C TYR A 291 7.48 6.65 -7.67
N THR A 292 6.92 7.59 -8.45
CA THR A 292 6.34 8.84 -7.93
C THR A 292 4.91 8.67 -7.46
#